data_556e26240abbf9e2b6753aa9f4a5c12b
#
_entry.id   556e26240abbf9e2b6753aa9f4a5c12b
#
_cell.length_a   1.000
_cell.length_b   1.000
_cell.length_c   1.000
_cell.angle_alpha   90.00
_cell.angle_beta   90.00
_cell.angle_gamma   90.00
#
_symmetry.space_group_name_H-M   'P 1'
#
loop_
_entity.id
_entity.type
_entity.pdbx_description
1 polymer ?
#
loop_
_entity_poly.entity_id
_entity_poly.type
_entity_poly.pdbx_seq_one_letter_code
_entity_poly.pdbx_strand_id
1 'polypeptide(L)'
;GYDNRSESAGMLYVPAKDPIVASDTKMDDDEVSAEHKKMQQRRGILLNDKAVLNAMEHVNEDGKGRYIPVKYSKDGNPTGNLATAEQLDTLSEYTDLVMKEIVDGIASGNVQGNPISRGLDRNACTYCPMKAACHKDICNFHMRYRKTLKTDELWAALEKKAQGDSEDGETA
;
A
#
# COMPACT_ATOMS: atom_id res chain seq x y z
N GLY A 1 17.24 -21.78 3.95
CA GLY A 1 15.90 -22.12 4.38
C GLY A 1 15.49 -21.24 5.52
N TYR A 2 14.38 -20.56 5.40
CA TYR A 2 13.76 -19.86 6.53
C TYR A 2 13.24 -20.91 7.50
N ASP A 3 13.51 -20.75 8.78
CA ASP A 3 12.96 -21.61 9.82
C ASP A 3 11.43 -21.46 9.82
N ASN A 4 10.69 -22.57 9.87
CA ASN A 4 9.22 -22.60 9.92
C ASN A 4 8.61 -21.87 11.15
N ARG A 5 9.43 -21.17 11.93
CA ARG A 5 9.05 -20.37 13.10
C ARG A 5 9.20 -18.87 12.90
N SER A 6 9.47 -18.43 11.65
CA SER A 6 9.60 -17.00 11.35
C SER A 6 8.23 -16.40 11.07
N GLU A 7 7.84 -15.41 11.83
CA GLU A 7 6.63 -14.60 11.61
C GLU A 7 6.99 -13.31 10.85
N SER A 8 6.07 -12.84 10.03
CA SER A 8 6.28 -11.61 9.28
C SER A 8 6.19 -10.39 10.21
N ALA A 9 7.25 -9.60 10.27
CA ALA A 9 7.27 -8.33 11.00
C ALA A 9 6.62 -7.16 10.22
N GLY A 10 6.21 -7.39 8.99
CA GLY A 10 5.58 -6.41 8.11
C GLY A 10 6.34 -6.18 6.82
N MET A 11 5.93 -5.18 6.07
CA MET A 11 6.52 -4.79 4.80
C MET A 11 6.72 -3.27 4.74
N LEU A 12 7.93 -2.84 4.38
CA LEU A 12 8.28 -1.44 4.24
C LEU A 12 8.83 -1.14 2.84
N TYR A 13 8.34 -0.06 2.25
CA TYR A 13 8.92 0.56 1.06
C TYR A 13 9.98 1.57 1.47
N VAL A 14 11.20 1.35 1.04
CA VAL A 14 12.33 2.25 1.29
C VAL A 14 12.51 3.15 0.09
N PRO A 15 12.50 4.49 0.23
CA PRO A 15 12.81 5.39 -0.87
C PRO A 15 14.25 5.13 -1.36
N ALA A 16 14.40 4.82 -2.65
CA ALA A 16 15.71 4.53 -3.26
C ALA A 16 16.39 5.80 -3.80
N LYS A 17 15.65 6.90 -3.91
CA LYS A 17 16.17 8.19 -4.38
C LYS A 17 16.31 9.14 -3.21
N ASP A 18 17.38 9.92 -3.22
CA ASP A 18 17.52 11.03 -2.29
C ASP A 18 16.50 12.12 -2.67
N PRO A 19 15.59 12.48 -1.77
CA PRO A 19 14.52 13.43 -2.10
C PRO A 19 15.07 14.85 -2.23
N ILE A 20 14.56 15.56 -3.23
CA ILE A 20 14.82 16.99 -3.38
C ILE A 20 13.70 17.75 -2.67
N VAL A 21 14.05 18.55 -1.68
CA VAL A 21 13.10 19.44 -1.01
C VAL A 21 12.79 20.60 -1.93
N ALA A 22 11.55 20.69 -2.39
CA ALA A 22 11.06 21.82 -3.18
C ALA A 22 10.17 22.70 -2.29
N SER A 23 10.39 24.02 -2.36
CA SER A 23 9.59 25.01 -1.62
C SER A 23 9.41 26.26 -2.46
N ASP A 24 8.24 26.86 -2.37
CA ASP A 24 7.94 28.16 -2.98
C ASP A 24 8.45 29.35 -2.13
N THR A 25 8.88 29.08 -0.91
CA THR A 25 9.45 30.05 0.03
C THR A 25 10.85 29.65 0.44
N LYS A 26 11.65 30.65 0.86
CA LYS A 26 12.98 30.40 1.40
C LYS A 26 12.84 29.64 2.72
N MET A 27 13.44 28.49 2.81
CA MET A 27 13.54 27.67 4.02
C MET A 27 14.92 27.86 4.66
N ASP A 28 14.99 27.75 5.97
CA ASP A 28 16.27 27.64 6.67
C ASP A 28 16.81 26.20 6.63
N ASP A 29 18.05 26.00 7.07
CA ASP A 29 18.72 24.70 6.99
C ASP A 29 18.04 23.66 7.90
N ASP A 30 17.45 24.07 9.02
CA ASP A 30 16.74 23.18 9.94
C ASP A 30 15.41 22.74 9.36
N GLU A 31 14.66 23.63 8.70
CA GLU A 31 13.43 23.34 8.00
C GLU A 31 13.67 22.38 6.82
N VAL A 32 14.73 22.63 6.03
CA VAL A 32 15.13 21.74 4.93
C VAL A 32 15.48 20.36 5.47
N SER A 33 16.26 20.28 6.55
CA SER A 33 16.64 19.01 7.19
C SER A 33 15.44 18.26 7.75
N ALA A 34 14.47 18.95 8.33
CA ALA A 34 13.25 18.35 8.84
C ALA A 34 12.38 17.77 7.72
N GLU A 35 12.20 18.52 6.62
CA GLU A 35 11.41 18.05 5.48
C GLU A 35 12.10 16.89 4.76
N HIS A 36 13.42 16.96 4.60
CA HIS A 36 14.22 15.86 4.05
C HIS A 36 14.05 14.56 4.86
N LYS A 37 14.16 14.64 6.19
CA LYS A 37 13.93 13.48 7.08
C LYS A 37 12.52 12.89 6.90
N LYS A 38 11.52 13.73 6.75
CA LYS A 38 10.12 13.35 6.54
C LYS A 38 9.91 12.63 5.20
N MET A 39 10.58 13.12 4.14
CA MET A 39 10.55 12.49 2.82
C MET A 39 11.29 11.15 2.77
N GLN A 40 12.27 10.93 3.64
CA GLN A 40 12.98 9.65 3.80
C GLN A 40 12.20 8.63 4.63
N GLN A 41 11.10 9.01 5.27
CA GLN A 41 10.30 8.10 6.07
C GLN A 41 9.75 6.96 5.19
N ARG A 42 9.95 5.74 5.63
CA ARG A 42 9.47 4.53 4.96
C ARG A 42 7.95 4.48 5.00
N ARG A 43 7.36 3.82 4.02
CA ARG A 43 5.91 3.59 3.94
C ARG A 43 5.65 2.10 3.92
N GLY A 44 4.58 1.67 4.55
CA GLY A 44 4.24 0.26 4.58
C GLY A 44 3.33 -0.08 5.74
N ILE A 45 3.30 -1.35 6.08
CA ILE A 45 2.52 -1.92 7.17
C ILE A 45 3.46 -2.72 8.08
N LEU A 46 3.31 -2.60 9.38
CA LEU A 46 4.14 -3.26 10.37
C LEU A 46 3.29 -4.05 11.35
N LEU A 47 3.89 -5.09 11.91
CA LEU A 47 3.29 -5.87 12.99
C LEU A 47 3.07 -4.98 14.22
N ASN A 48 1.86 -5.04 14.78
CA ASN A 48 1.49 -4.34 16.00
C ASN A 48 2.05 -5.05 17.24
N ASP A 49 3.37 -5.12 17.32
CA ASP A 49 4.09 -5.65 18.47
C ASP A 49 5.18 -4.67 18.92
N LYS A 50 5.11 -4.26 20.20
CA LYS A 50 6.04 -3.26 20.74
C LYS A 50 7.49 -3.73 20.75
N ALA A 51 7.73 -5.01 20.98
CA ALA A 51 9.08 -5.56 21.03
C ALA A 51 9.70 -5.56 19.63
N VAL A 52 8.94 -5.94 18.62
CA VAL A 52 9.33 -5.92 17.21
C VAL A 52 9.60 -4.48 16.76
N LEU A 53 8.69 -3.56 17.03
CA LEU A 53 8.83 -2.15 16.65
C LEU A 53 10.06 -1.50 17.29
N ASN A 54 10.32 -1.76 18.59
CA ASN A 54 11.48 -1.26 19.28
C ASN A 54 12.79 -1.89 18.81
N ALA A 55 12.76 -3.13 18.35
CA ALA A 55 13.92 -3.78 17.74
C ALA A 55 14.25 -3.20 16.35
N MET A 56 13.22 -2.73 15.62
CA MET A 56 13.41 -2.08 14.32
C MET A 56 13.99 -0.67 14.43
N GLU A 57 13.50 0.12 15.39
CA GLU A 57 13.95 1.49 15.60
C GLU A 57 13.63 1.96 17.02
N HIS A 58 14.63 2.54 17.69
CA HIS A 58 14.40 3.27 18.92
C HIS A 58 13.73 4.61 18.61
N VAL A 59 12.54 4.78 19.16
CA VAL A 59 11.73 5.98 18.94
C VAL A 59 12.36 7.17 19.67
N ASN A 60 12.34 8.33 19.05
CA ASN A 60 12.84 9.56 19.62
C ASN A 60 12.01 10.00 20.86
N GLU A 61 12.52 10.95 21.62
CA GLU A 61 11.86 11.50 22.82
C GLU A 61 10.48 12.10 22.52
N ASP A 62 10.24 12.53 21.27
CA ASP A 62 8.94 13.04 20.81
C ASP A 62 7.91 11.93 20.46
N GLY A 63 8.27 10.67 20.68
CA GLY A 63 7.41 9.53 20.42
C GLY A 63 7.19 9.20 18.94
N LYS A 64 8.04 9.71 18.03
CA LYS A 64 7.93 9.44 16.58
C LYS A 64 9.13 8.64 16.08
N GLY A 65 8.84 7.64 15.25
CA GLY A 65 9.87 6.96 14.46
C GLY A 65 10.47 7.90 13.42
N ARG A 66 11.78 7.83 13.24
CA ARG A 66 12.50 8.60 12.22
C ARG A 66 12.32 7.96 10.83
N TYR A 67 12.47 6.66 10.76
CA TYR A 67 12.43 5.89 9.51
C TYR A 67 11.15 5.06 9.38
N ILE A 68 10.67 4.46 10.46
CA ILE A 68 9.42 3.70 10.45
C ILE A 68 8.20 4.61 10.65
N PRO A 69 7.06 4.33 9.98
CA PRO A 69 5.86 5.16 10.05
C PRO A 69 5.05 4.89 11.33
N VAL A 70 5.70 4.89 12.48
CA VAL A 70 5.08 4.61 13.78
C VAL A 70 5.22 5.81 14.70
N LYS A 71 4.18 6.06 15.50
CA LYS A 71 4.16 7.03 16.58
C LYS A 71 3.67 6.35 17.84
N TYR A 72 4.16 6.77 18.98
CA TYR A 72 3.65 6.30 20.27
C TYR A 72 2.76 7.37 20.91
N SER A 73 1.61 6.95 21.41
CA SER A 73 0.75 7.81 22.20
C SER A 73 1.39 8.11 23.56
N LYS A 74 0.82 9.05 24.31
CA LYS A 74 1.27 9.36 25.69
C LYS A 74 1.21 8.14 26.61
N ASP A 75 0.32 7.21 26.34
CA ASP A 75 0.17 5.95 27.07
C ASP A 75 1.13 4.85 26.60
N GLY A 76 2.04 5.18 25.70
CA GLY A 76 3.05 4.25 25.16
C GLY A 76 2.46 3.20 24.20
N ASN A 77 1.29 3.44 23.61
CA ASN A 77 0.72 2.56 22.60
C ASN A 77 1.16 2.98 21.21
N PRO A 78 1.64 2.03 20.35
CA PRO A 78 2.02 2.34 18.99
C PRO A 78 0.78 2.67 18.16
N THR A 79 0.92 3.64 17.27
CA THR A 79 -0.10 4.09 16.32
C THR A 79 0.55 4.30 14.96
N GLY A 80 -0.19 4.07 13.90
CA GLY A 80 0.30 4.16 12.53
C GLY A 80 -0.32 3.10 11.66
N ASN A 81 0.38 2.70 10.62
CA ASN A 81 -0.07 1.65 9.72
C ASN A 81 0.35 0.28 10.27
N LEU A 82 -0.40 -0.19 11.25
CA LEU A 82 -0.12 -1.42 12.00
C LEU A 82 -1.17 -2.48 11.70
N ALA A 83 -0.75 -3.75 11.74
CA ALA A 83 -1.61 -4.90 11.56
C ALA A 83 -1.28 -5.98 12.61
N THR A 84 -2.26 -6.82 12.95
CA THR A 84 -2.00 -8.03 13.73
C THR A 84 -1.30 -9.09 12.87
N ALA A 85 -0.77 -10.14 13.50
CA ALA A 85 -0.18 -11.27 12.78
C ALA A 85 -1.20 -11.92 11.83
N GLU A 86 -2.42 -12.15 12.32
CA GLU A 86 -3.53 -12.73 11.54
C GLU A 86 -3.88 -11.86 10.32
N GLN A 87 -3.86 -10.53 10.46
CA GLN A 87 -4.09 -9.61 9.36
C GLN A 87 -2.95 -9.65 8.31
N LEU A 88 -1.70 -9.81 8.74
CA LEU A 88 -0.58 -9.98 7.83
C LEU A 88 -0.65 -11.31 7.08
N ASP A 89 -1.08 -12.38 7.75
CA ASP A 89 -1.30 -13.69 7.12
C ASP A 89 -2.43 -13.61 6.09
N THR A 90 -3.58 -13.01 6.43
CA THR A 90 -4.69 -12.76 5.51
C THR A 90 -4.26 -11.94 4.29
N LEU A 91 -3.40 -10.93 4.48
CA LEU A 91 -2.85 -10.13 3.38
C LEU A 91 -1.96 -10.97 2.47
N SER A 92 -1.15 -11.87 3.04
CA SER A 92 -0.31 -12.80 2.29
C SER A 92 -1.15 -13.76 1.45
N GLU A 93 -2.14 -14.41 2.06
CA GLU A 93 -3.07 -15.31 1.37
C GLU A 93 -3.82 -14.61 0.22
N TYR A 94 -4.32 -13.41 0.47
CA TYR A 94 -4.98 -12.61 -0.58
C TYR A 94 -4.01 -12.26 -1.72
N THR A 95 -2.77 -11.96 -1.40
CA THR A 95 -1.75 -11.66 -2.42
C THR A 95 -1.48 -12.87 -3.30
N ASP A 96 -1.38 -14.06 -2.72
CA ASP A 96 -1.19 -15.32 -3.45
C ASP A 96 -2.37 -15.63 -4.36
N LEU A 97 -3.61 -15.39 -3.89
CA LEU A 97 -4.81 -15.52 -4.72
C LEU A 97 -4.78 -14.58 -5.93
N VAL A 98 -4.47 -13.31 -5.72
CA VAL A 98 -4.38 -12.32 -6.81
C VAL A 98 -3.27 -12.68 -7.80
N MET A 99 -2.12 -13.15 -7.30
CA MET A 99 -1.03 -13.61 -8.16
C MET A 99 -1.45 -14.80 -9.01
N LYS A 100 -2.18 -15.75 -8.45
CA LYS A 100 -2.73 -16.89 -9.18
C LYS A 100 -3.73 -16.45 -10.25
N GLU A 101 -4.67 -15.56 -9.91
CA GLU A 101 -5.63 -15.00 -10.89
C GLU A 101 -4.90 -14.32 -12.07
N ILE A 102 -3.84 -13.57 -11.80
CA ILE A 102 -3.02 -12.91 -12.84
C ILE A 102 -2.35 -13.97 -13.73
N VAL A 103 -1.75 -15.00 -13.15
CA VAL A 103 -1.09 -16.08 -13.90
C VAL A 103 -2.09 -16.83 -14.76
N ASP A 104 -3.25 -17.19 -14.22
CA ASP A 104 -4.33 -17.87 -14.95
C ASP A 104 -4.87 -16.99 -16.08
N GLY A 105 -5.02 -15.70 -15.84
CA GLY A 105 -5.42 -14.72 -16.86
C GLY A 105 -4.41 -14.63 -18.00
N ILE A 106 -3.12 -14.61 -17.71
CA ILE A 106 -2.06 -14.59 -18.73
C ILE A 106 -2.06 -15.93 -19.50
N ALA A 107 -2.15 -17.05 -18.80
CA ALA A 107 -2.13 -18.38 -19.42
C ALA A 107 -3.35 -18.63 -20.33
N SER A 108 -4.52 -18.08 -19.98
CA SER A 108 -5.73 -18.15 -20.80
C SER A 108 -5.78 -17.14 -21.97
N GLY A 109 -4.75 -16.28 -22.10
CA GLY A 109 -4.70 -15.26 -23.13
C GLY A 109 -5.69 -14.11 -22.92
N ASN A 110 -6.08 -13.82 -21.69
CA ASN A 110 -6.96 -12.70 -21.37
C ASN A 110 -6.26 -11.37 -21.65
N VAL A 111 -6.74 -10.65 -22.67
CA VAL A 111 -6.22 -9.34 -23.11
C VAL A 111 -7.21 -8.20 -22.87
N GLN A 112 -8.19 -8.40 -22.01
CA GLN A 112 -9.20 -7.38 -21.74
C GLN A 112 -8.58 -6.11 -21.13
N GLY A 113 -8.88 -4.98 -21.76
CA GLY A 113 -8.43 -3.68 -21.31
C GLY A 113 -9.37 -3.07 -20.27
N ASN A 114 -9.31 -3.54 -19.01
CA ASN A 114 -10.13 -3.02 -17.92
C ASN A 114 -9.31 -2.09 -17.02
N PRO A 115 -9.05 -0.82 -17.41
CA PRO A 115 -8.17 0.07 -16.68
C PRO A 115 -8.77 0.49 -15.33
N ILE A 116 -7.88 0.73 -14.35
CA ILE A 116 -8.28 1.24 -13.05
C ILE A 116 -8.30 2.78 -13.06
N SER A 117 -9.38 3.35 -12.54
CA SER A 117 -9.51 4.78 -12.27
C SER A 117 -9.57 5.07 -10.77
N ARG A 118 -8.81 6.08 -10.34
CA ARG A 118 -8.86 6.64 -8.98
C ARG A 118 -9.47 8.04 -8.97
N GLY A 119 -10.16 8.44 -10.04
CA GLY A 119 -10.73 9.76 -10.28
C GLY A 119 -10.40 10.28 -11.67
N LEU A 120 -10.87 11.48 -11.98
CA LEU A 120 -10.79 12.05 -13.34
C LEU A 120 -9.37 12.10 -13.90
N ASP A 121 -8.39 12.52 -13.10
CA ASP A 121 -6.99 12.71 -13.53
C ASP A 121 -6.04 11.58 -13.11
N ARG A 122 -6.52 10.59 -12.39
CA ARG A 122 -5.71 9.50 -11.84
C ARG A 122 -6.17 8.14 -12.37
N ASN A 123 -6.11 7.99 -13.68
CA ASN A 123 -6.43 6.72 -14.34
C ASN A 123 -5.27 6.24 -15.20
N ALA A 124 -5.27 4.95 -15.52
CA ALA A 124 -4.22 4.33 -16.32
C ALA A 124 -4.12 4.90 -17.74
N CYS A 125 -5.18 5.55 -18.22
CA CYS A 125 -5.25 6.09 -19.59
C CYS A 125 -4.67 7.50 -19.71
N THR A 126 -4.47 8.24 -18.62
CA THR A 126 -4.04 9.66 -18.65
C THR A 126 -2.71 9.84 -19.38
N TYR A 127 -1.74 8.96 -19.11
CA TYR A 127 -0.40 9.01 -19.71
C TYR A 127 -0.11 7.78 -20.59
N CYS A 128 -1.15 7.08 -21.07
CA CYS A 128 -0.97 5.89 -21.89
C CYS A 128 -0.51 6.25 -23.30
N PRO A 129 0.63 5.75 -23.78
CA PRO A 129 1.11 6.04 -25.14
C PRO A 129 0.22 5.44 -26.22
N MET A 130 -0.55 4.41 -25.89
CA MET A 130 -1.48 3.74 -26.81
C MET A 130 -2.87 4.37 -26.88
N LYS A 131 -3.10 5.51 -26.22
CA LYS A 131 -4.41 6.17 -26.12
C LYS A 131 -5.05 6.42 -27.48
N ALA A 132 -4.25 6.83 -28.48
CA ALA A 132 -4.75 7.11 -29.82
C ALA A 132 -5.16 5.87 -30.61
N ALA A 133 -4.51 4.72 -30.35
CA ALA A 133 -4.80 3.44 -31.02
C ALA A 133 -5.82 2.59 -30.28
N CYS A 134 -6.05 2.87 -29.02
CA CYS A 134 -6.89 2.03 -28.15
C CYS A 134 -8.38 2.18 -28.40
N HIS A 135 -8.82 3.30 -28.99
CA HIS A 135 -10.23 3.60 -29.26
C HIS A 135 -11.17 3.35 -28.07
N LYS A 136 -10.71 3.66 -26.86
CA LYS A 136 -11.41 3.43 -25.59
C LYS A 136 -12.87 3.89 -25.61
N ASP A 137 -13.14 5.00 -26.31
CA ASP A 137 -14.47 5.62 -26.36
C ASP A 137 -15.44 4.83 -27.29
N ILE A 138 -14.90 3.95 -28.13
CA ILE A 138 -15.65 3.13 -29.10
C ILE A 138 -15.70 1.67 -28.65
N CYS A 139 -14.64 1.19 -27.99
CA CYS A 139 -14.56 -0.16 -27.47
C CYS A 139 -15.24 -0.25 -26.10
N ASN A 140 -15.96 -1.34 -25.87
CA ASN A 140 -16.73 -1.59 -24.65
C ASN A 140 -15.79 -1.94 -23.46
N PHE A 141 -14.87 -1.03 -23.14
CA PHE A 141 -13.95 -1.21 -22.00
C PHE A 141 -14.65 -0.81 -20.71
N HIS A 142 -14.68 -1.72 -19.76
CA HIS A 142 -15.18 -1.42 -18.42
C HIS A 142 -14.09 -0.77 -17.58
N MET A 143 -14.29 0.51 -17.23
CA MET A 143 -13.43 1.20 -16.28
C MET A 143 -13.72 0.72 -14.87
N ARG A 144 -12.71 0.19 -14.19
CA ARG A 144 -12.81 -0.21 -12.78
C ARG A 144 -12.54 1.00 -11.89
N TYR A 145 -13.51 1.41 -11.10
CA TYR A 145 -13.35 2.52 -10.16
C TYR A 145 -12.88 2.02 -8.80
N ARG A 146 -11.74 2.55 -8.34
CA ARG A 146 -11.24 2.23 -7.01
C ARG A 146 -12.00 3.00 -5.95
N LYS A 147 -12.74 2.30 -5.09
CA LYS A 147 -13.33 2.87 -3.88
C LYS A 147 -12.24 3.03 -2.81
N THR A 148 -12.29 4.12 -2.06
CA THR A 148 -11.47 4.29 -0.86
C THR A 148 -12.25 3.67 0.30
N LEU A 149 -11.70 2.61 0.88
CA LEU A 149 -12.27 1.94 2.04
C LEU A 149 -11.63 2.50 3.31
N LYS A 150 -12.35 2.49 4.41
CA LYS A 150 -11.78 2.67 5.74
C LYS A 150 -10.97 1.43 6.12
N THR A 151 -10.06 1.56 7.07
CA THR A 151 -9.16 0.46 7.46
C THR A 151 -9.92 -0.80 7.88
N ASP A 152 -10.97 -0.66 8.69
CA ASP A 152 -11.77 -1.79 9.14
C ASP A 152 -12.54 -2.46 8.00
N GLU A 153 -13.11 -1.66 7.10
CA GLU A 153 -13.80 -2.14 5.89
C GLU A 153 -12.82 -2.86 4.94
N LEU A 154 -11.58 -2.38 4.86
CA LEU A 154 -10.54 -3.01 4.06
C LEU A 154 -10.20 -4.40 4.59
N TRP A 155 -9.96 -4.53 5.90
CA TRP A 155 -9.63 -5.80 6.50
C TRP A 155 -10.78 -6.82 6.36
N ALA A 156 -12.01 -6.40 6.66
CA ALA A 156 -13.18 -7.26 6.46
C ALA A 156 -13.35 -7.73 5.00
N ALA A 157 -13.06 -6.85 4.03
CA ALA A 157 -13.12 -7.21 2.62
C ALA A 157 -12.00 -8.19 2.20
N LEU A 158 -10.80 -8.06 2.79
CA LEU A 158 -9.69 -8.97 2.54
C LEU A 158 -9.96 -10.35 3.13
N GLU A 159 -10.45 -10.43 4.36
CA GLU A 159 -10.83 -11.68 5.02
C GLU A 159 -11.90 -12.44 4.22
N LYS A 160 -12.95 -11.74 3.77
CA LYS A 160 -14.01 -12.33 2.96
C LYS A 160 -13.45 -12.92 1.66
N LYS A 161 -12.56 -12.22 0.98
CA LYS A 161 -11.94 -12.69 -0.26
C LYS A 161 -10.94 -13.81 -0.04
N ALA A 162 -10.15 -13.77 1.03
CA ALA A 162 -9.20 -14.84 1.37
C ALA A 162 -9.94 -16.16 1.68
N GLN A 163 -11.14 -16.09 2.29
CA GLN A 163 -11.98 -17.25 2.58
C GLN A 163 -12.72 -17.82 1.35
N GLY A 164 -12.52 -17.25 0.17
CA GLY A 164 -13.12 -17.77 -1.08
C GLY A 164 -14.55 -17.35 -1.33
N ASP A 165 -15.08 -16.39 -0.56
CA ASP A 165 -16.40 -15.81 -0.77
C ASP A 165 -16.32 -14.74 -1.89
N SER A 166 -16.14 -15.22 -3.13
CA SER A 166 -16.23 -14.38 -4.33
C SER A 166 -17.68 -14.01 -4.55
N GLU A 167 -18.12 -12.89 -4.04
CA GLU A 167 -19.24 -12.19 -4.66
C GLU A 167 -18.74 -11.75 -6.05
N ASP A 168 -19.16 -12.47 -7.08
CA ASP A 168 -19.04 -12.02 -8.46
C ASP A 168 -19.59 -10.59 -8.51
N GLY A 169 -18.67 -9.65 -8.73
CA GLY A 169 -18.97 -8.23 -8.66
C GLY A 169 -19.89 -7.80 -9.78
N GLU A 170 -21.16 -7.88 -9.53
CA GLU A 170 -22.15 -7.07 -10.22
C GLU A 170 -22.09 -5.66 -9.60
N THR A 171 -21.34 -4.81 -10.25
CA THR A 171 -21.48 -3.35 -10.08
C THR A 171 -21.66 -2.75 -11.44
N ALA A 172 -22.93 -2.43 -11.69
CA ALA A 172 -23.40 -1.55 -12.74
C ALA A 172 -22.59 -0.24 -12.85
#